data_8288d13195539183cac242769f9f7327
#
_entry.id   8288d13195539183cac242769f9f7327
#
_cell.length_a   1.000
_cell.length_b   1.000
_cell.length_c   1.000
_cell.angle_alpha   90.00
_cell.angle_beta   90.00
_cell.angle_gamma   90.00
#
_symmetry.space_group_name_H-M   'P 1'
#
loop_
_entity.id
_entity.type
_entity.pdbx_description
1 polymer ?
#
loop_
_entity_poly.entity_id
_entity_poly.type
_entity_poly.pdbx_seq_one_letter_code
_entity_poly.pdbx_strand_id
1 'polypeptide(L)'
;LSENKDMTFKPKLFLNNEIVLQNEYRQENKNSSHIADFSIASSDFLSSKNTTKSHFFSNSKFELSNDFFNQSNIELNLESVTNDEYLKVYKIEGDQINIDTNTLHSYFSFDTEKNDIDFYTSLEVYEDLTKDKQSRHEFIYPNYTIQKRFLSQKGNDYVVKSYGSQRKYDTNIYEGIIINDLEFNTFSKFSNDGLVT
;
A
#
# COMPACT_ATOMS: atom_id res chain seq x y z
N LEU A 1 26.02 11.40 2.90
CA LEU A 1 24.67 11.22 3.48
C LEU A 1 24.79 11.17 5.00
N SER A 2 23.72 11.48 5.72
CA SER A 2 23.69 11.39 7.19
C SER A 2 23.47 9.94 7.63
N GLU A 3 23.64 9.64 8.94
CA GLU A 3 23.49 8.27 9.49
C GLU A 3 22.12 7.64 9.22
N ASN A 4 21.09 8.46 9.02
CA ASN A 4 19.72 8.02 8.77
C ASN A 4 19.33 8.04 7.28
N LYS A 5 20.28 8.19 6.37
CA LYS A 5 20.01 8.26 4.91
C LYS A 5 21.04 7.44 4.15
N ASP A 6 20.56 6.64 3.26
CA ASP A 6 21.37 5.83 2.35
C ASP A 6 20.93 6.05 0.89
N MET A 7 21.88 5.92 -0.02
CA MET A 7 21.66 6.04 -1.45
C MET A 7 22.57 5.10 -2.20
N THR A 8 21.99 4.23 -2.99
CA THR A 8 22.70 3.25 -3.80
C THR A 8 22.50 3.56 -5.28
N PHE A 9 23.61 3.70 -6.01
CA PHE A 9 23.61 3.92 -7.44
C PHE A 9 24.09 2.67 -8.17
N LYS A 10 23.28 2.11 -9.08
CA LYS A 10 23.50 0.86 -9.79
C LYS A 10 23.49 1.09 -11.32
N PRO A 11 24.58 1.53 -11.96
CA PRO A 11 24.62 1.62 -13.42
C PRO A 11 24.74 0.23 -14.04
N LYS A 12 23.96 -0.03 -15.10
CA LYS A 12 24.01 -1.27 -15.91
C LYS A 12 24.27 -0.92 -17.37
N LEU A 13 25.21 -1.61 -17.99
CA LEU A 13 25.56 -1.48 -19.39
C LEU A 13 25.16 -2.77 -20.12
N PHE A 14 24.38 -2.65 -21.18
CA PHE A 14 23.97 -3.76 -22.01
C PHE A 14 24.74 -3.79 -23.34
N LEU A 15 24.95 -4.98 -23.89
CA LEU A 15 25.76 -5.17 -25.12
C LEU A 15 25.16 -4.50 -26.37
N ASN A 16 23.88 -4.16 -26.34
CA ASN A 16 23.16 -3.44 -27.40
C ASN A 16 23.25 -1.90 -27.27
N ASN A 17 24.26 -1.39 -26.55
CA ASN A 17 24.43 0.04 -26.27
C ASN A 17 23.32 0.69 -25.44
N GLU A 18 22.50 -0.10 -24.75
CA GLU A 18 21.55 0.43 -23.77
C GLU A 18 22.24 0.65 -22.42
N ILE A 19 21.90 1.76 -21.79
CA ILE A 19 22.39 2.10 -20.45
C ILE A 19 21.17 2.23 -19.55
N VAL A 20 21.24 1.59 -18.39
CA VAL A 20 20.27 1.76 -17.30
C VAL A 20 20.95 2.42 -16.12
N LEU A 21 20.39 3.50 -15.65
CA LEU A 21 20.80 4.18 -14.42
C LEU A 21 19.73 3.95 -13.38
N GLN A 22 20.02 3.08 -12.41
CA GLN A 22 19.12 2.80 -11.28
C GLN A 22 19.65 3.47 -10.02
N ASN A 23 18.77 4.03 -9.22
CA ASN A 23 19.06 4.70 -7.97
C ASN A 23 18.05 4.29 -6.92
N GLU A 24 18.53 3.86 -5.76
CA GLU A 24 17.72 3.54 -4.60
C GLU A 24 18.07 4.51 -3.47
N TYR A 25 17.07 5.14 -2.89
CA TYR A 25 17.18 6.05 -1.77
C TYR A 25 16.40 5.51 -0.58
N ARG A 26 16.99 5.55 0.61
CA ARG A 26 16.37 5.17 1.88
C ARG A 26 16.58 6.26 2.91
N GLN A 27 15.57 6.49 3.70
CA GLN A 27 15.64 7.39 4.83
C GLN A 27 14.80 6.85 5.99
N GLU A 28 15.43 6.72 7.14
CA GLU A 28 14.78 6.40 8.41
C GLU A 28 14.85 7.58 9.35
N ASN A 29 13.70 8.01 9.87
CA ASN A 29 13.59 9.00 10.93
C ASN A 29 12.86 8.39 12.12
N LYS A 30 12.78 9.10 13.23
CA LYS A 30 12.11 8.60 14.44
C LYS A 30 10.65 8.17 14.19
N ASN A 31 9.92 8.90 13.36
CA ASN A 31 8.49 8.72 13.13
C ASN A 31 8.15 8.62 11.64
N SER A 32 9.11 8.35 10.78
CA SER A 32 8.85 8.13 9.36
C SER A 32 9.96 7.32 8.70
N SER A 33 9.58 6.48 7.76
CA SER A 33 10.49 5.78 6.87
C SER A 33 10.13 6.06 5.41
N HIS A 34 11.15 6.18 4.57
CA HIS A 34 10.99 6.43 3.14
C HIS A 34 11.99 5.58 2.38
N ILE A 35 11.49 4.88 1.37
CA ILE A 35 12.32 4.19 0.40
C ILE A 35 11.80 4.55 -1.00
N ALA A 36 12.71 4.85 -1.91
CA ALA A 36 12.38 5.10 -3.31
C ALA A 36 13.41 4.45 -4.21
N ASP A 37 12.96 3.69 -5.19
CA ASP A 37 13.78 3.12 -6.25
C ASP A 37 13.29 3.66 -7.59
N PHE A 38 14.19 4.20 -8.38
CA PHE A 38 13.87 4.67 -9.71
C PHE A 38 15.00 4.33 -10.69
N SER A 39 14.64 4.05 -11.91
CA SER A 39 15.63 3.92 -12.98
C SER A 39 15.16 4.49 -14.29
N ILE A 40 16.14 4.81 -15.11
CA ILE A 40 15.95 5.26 -16.49
C ILE A 40 16.81 4.39 -17.38
N ALA A 41 16.20 3.79 -18.39
CA ALA A 41 16.88 3.10 -19.47
C ALA A 41 16.80 3.94 -20.75
N SER A 42 17.92 4.13 -21.41
CA SER A 42 18.02 4.83 -22.67
C SER A 42 18.73 3.98 -23.69
N SER A 43 18.10 3.79 -24.84
CA SER A 43 18.74 3.21 -26.01
C SER A 43 19.31 4.33 -26.87
N ASP A 44 20.62 4.31 -27.08
CA ASP A 44 21.33 5.21 -28.00
C ASP A 44 21.25 6.71 -27.65
N PHE A 45 22.07 7.15 -26.70
CA PHE A 45 22.20 8.56 -26.31
C PHE A 45 22.51 9.52 -27.46
N LEU A 46 22.91 9.00 -28.61
CA LEU A 46 23.32 9.77 -29.79
C LEU A 46 22.28 9.80 -30.89
N SER A 47 21.19 9.02 -30.79
CA SER A 47 20.16 8.92 -31.81
C SER A 47 18.99 9.90 -31.54
N SER A 48 18.48 10.48 -32.60
CA SER A 48 17.28 11.33 -32.56
C SER A 48 15.96 10.54 -32.28
N LYS A 49 16.01 9.21 -32.22
CA LYS A 49 14.89 8.30 -31.89
C LYS A 49 15.06 7.67 -30.50
N ASN A 50 15.49 8.47 -29.56
CA ASN A 50 15.70 7.99 -28.17
C ASN A 50 14.36 7.64 -27.52
N THR A 51 14.14 6.35 -27.20
CA THR A 51 13.00 5.91 -26.39
C THR A 51 13.47 5.72 -24.95
N THR A 52 13.04 6.61 -24.08
CA THR A 52 13.33 6.51 -22.66
C THR A 52 12.27 5.63 -22.00
N LYS A 53 12.71 4.61 -21.26
CA LYS A 53 11.87 3.76 -20.43
C LYS A 53 12.30 3.95 -18.99
N SER A 54 11.38 3.86 -18.06
CA SER A 54 11.66 4.11 -16.64
C SER A 54 10.72 3.34 -15.73
N HIS A 55 11.14 3.20 -14.47
CA HIS A 55 10.26 2.87 -13.36
C HIS A 55 10.44 3.88 -12.23
N PHE A 56 9.43 3.94 -11.38
CA PHE A 56 9.45 4.66 -10.11
C PHE A 56 8.63 3.89 -9.09
N PHE A 57 9.28 3.42 -8.01
CA PHE A 57 8.66 2.75 -6.89
C PHE A 57 9.03 3.51 -5.62
N SER A 58 8.07 3.73 -4.75
CA SER A 58 8.29 4.49 -3.52
C SER A 58 7.31 4.05 -2.44
N ASN A 59 7.80 3.82 -1.24
CA ASN A 59 7.00 3.60 -0.05
C ASN A 59 7.40 4.60 1.04
N SER A 60 6.40 5.26 1.61
CA SER A 60 6.60 6.24 2.68
C SER A 60 5.63 5.96 3.81
N LYS A 61 6.13 5.78 5.03
CA LYS A 61 5.36 5.54 6.24
C LYS A 61 5.59 6.69 7.22
N PHE A 62 4.52 7.14 7.86
CA PHE A 62 4.53 8.19 8.86
C PHE A 62 3.74 7.73 10.07
N GLU A 63 4.37 7.77 11.23
CA GLU A 63 3.70 7.63 12.52
C GLU A 63 3.34 9.01 13.04
N LEU A 64 2.05 9.27 13.19
CA LEU A 64 1.56 10.53 13.72
C LEU A 64 1.34 10.38 15.23
N SER A 65 2.22 10.97 16.00
CA SER A 65 2.03 11.07 17.45
C SER A 65 1.39 12.43 17.80
N ASN A 66 0.17 12.42 18.32
CA ASN A 66 -0.48 13.61 18.83
C ASN A 66 -1.37 13.26 20.03
N ASP A 67 -1.78 14.27 20.78
CA ASP A 67 -2.63 14.09 21.96
C ASP A 67 -4.07 13.68 21.60
N PHE A 68 -4.42 13.72 20.32
CA PHE A 68 -5.78 13.40 19.88
C PHE A 68 -5.97 11.91 19.61
N PHE A 69 -4.97 11.22 19.03
CA PHE A 69 -5.01 9.78 18.76
C PHE A 69 -4.02 9.04 19.66
N ASN A 70 -4.35 7.81 20.04
CA ASN A 70 -3.42 6.94 20.77
C ASN A 70 -2.28 6.50 19.85
N GLN A 71 -2.64 6.12 18.63
CA GLN A 71 -1.73 5.77 17.54
C GLN A 71 -2.38 6.16 16.22
N SER A 72 -1.58 6.62 15.26
CA SER A 72 -2.05 6.83 13.90
C SER A 72 -0.90 6.71 12.91
N ASN A 73 -1.17 6.07 11.78
CA ASN A 73 -0.21 5.81 10.73
C ASN A 73 -0.75 6.26 9.38
N ILE A 74 0.13 6.83 8.57
CA ILE A 74 -0.12 7.09 7.15
C ILE A 74 0.88 6.29 6.35
N GLU A 75 0.43 5.62 5.31
CA GLU A 75 1.30 4.97 4.34
C GLU A 75 0.93 5.40 2.92
N LEU A 76 1.96 5.73 2.14
CA LEU A 76 1.85 6.03 0.72
C LEU A 76 2.77 5.09 -0.04
N ASN A 77 2.20 4.28 -0.93
CA ASN A 77 2.93 3.41 -1.86
C ASN A 77 2.63 3.83 -3.29
N LEU A 78 3.68 4.05 -4.08
CA LEU A 78 3.57 4.41 -5.49
C LEU A 78 4.40 3.45 -6.32
N GLU A 79 3.78 2.85 -7.32
CA GLU A 79 4.43 1.94 -8.27
C GLU A 79 4.06 2.35 -9.70
N SER A 80 5.06 2.56 -10.54
CA SER A 80 4.87 2.95 -11.92
C SER A 80 5.98 2.42 -12.82
N VAL A 81 5.60 1.94 -14.00
CA VAL A 81 6.50 1.58 -15.09
C VAL A 81 6.03 2.21 -16.41
N THR A 82 6.93 2.62 -17.25
CA THR A 82 6.57 3.16 -18.58
C THR A 82 6.38 2.07 -19.63
N ASN A 83 6.85 0.86 -19.35
CA ASN A 83 6.72 -0.31 -20.21
C ASN A 83 6.47 -1.57 -19.37
N ASP A 84 5.54 -2.40 -19.79
CA ASP A 84 5.01 -3.54 -19.03
C ASP A 84 6.07 -4.60 -18.69
N GLU A 85 7.08 -4.76 -19.53
CA GLU A 85 8.17 -5.71 -19.33
C GLU A 85 9.46 -5.07 -18.79
N TYR A 86 9.41 -3.78 -18.43
CA TYR A 86 10.59 -3.01 -18.05
C TYR A 86 11.44 -3.69 -16.98
N LEU A 87 10.83 -4.12 -15.90
CA LEU A 87 11.53 -4.73 -14.76
C LEU A 87 12.25 -6.02 -15.16
N LYS A 88 11.58 -6.86 -15.98
CA LYS A 88 12.09 -8.15 -16.45
C LYS A 88 13.21 -7.98 -17.47
N VAL A 89 13.01 -7.12 -18.47
CA VAL A 89 13.98 -6.87 -19.55
C VAL A 89 15.29 -6.33 -19.02
N TYR A 90 15.22 -5.36 -18.12
CA TYR A 90 16.41 -4.71 -17.57
C TYR A 90 16.88 -5.33 -16.24
N LYS A 91 16.26 -6.43 -15.80
CA LYS A 91 16.58 -7.13 -14.53
C LYS A 91 16.73 -6.14 -13.38
N ILE A 92 15.68 -5.32 -13.19
CA ILE A 92 15.68 -4.33 -12.14
C ILE A 92 15.44 -5.01 -10.80
N GLU A 93 16.38 -4.90 -9.89
CA GLU A 93 16.37 -5.51 -8.56
C GLU A 93 16.47 -4.45 -7.48
N GLY A 94 15.63 -4.52 -6.48
CA GLY A 94 15.60 -3.62 -5.32
C GLY A 94 14.73 -4.18 -4.21
N ASP A 95 14.81 -3.62 -3.01
CA ASP A 95 14.08 -4.11 -1.85
C ASP A 95 12.54 -4.04 -2.01
N GLN A 96 12.07 -3.09 -2.82
CA GLN A 96 10.65 -2.91 -3.11
C GLN A 96 10.20 -3.53 -4.42
N ILE A 97 11.12 -4.11 -5.18
CA ILE A 97 10.86 -4.54 -6.55
C ILE A 97 10.71 -6.05 -6.61
N ASN A 98 9.51 -6.50 -6.98
CA ASN A 98 9.30 -7.88 -7.42
C ASN A 98 9.35 -7.91 -8.95
N ILE A 99 10.45 -8.43 -9.50
CA ILE A 99 10.67 -8.50 -10.96
C ILE A 99 9.63 -9.34 -11.70
N ASP A 100 9.00 -10.28 -11.00
CA ASP A 100 8.01 -11.19 -11.59
C ASP A 100 6.57 -10.68 -11.45
N THR A 101 6.37 -9.51 -10.86
CA THR A 101 5.03 -8.94 -10.73
C THR A 101 4.44 -8.62 -12.10
N ASN A 102 3.16 -8.92 -12.25
CA ASN A 102 2.34 -8.47 -13.36
C ASN A 102 1.30 -7.43 -12.93
N THR A 103 1.28 -7.07 -11.65
CA THR A 103 0.33 -6.09 -11.11
C THR A 103 1.09 -5.08 -10.26
N LEU A 104 0.92 -3.81 -10.58
CA LEU A 104 1.39 -2.69 -9.75
C LEU A 104 0.27 -2.30 -8.78
N HIS A 105 0.65 -1.95 -7.55
CA HIS A 105 -0.29 -1.56 -6.50
C HIS A 105 0.14 -0.23 -5.86
N SER A 106 -0.53 0.84 -6.25
CA SER A 106 -0.34 2.15 -5.62
C SER A 106 -1.48 2.43 -4.65
N TYR A 107 -1.15 2.92 -3.45
CA TYR A 107 -2.15 3.21 -2.45
C TYR A 107 -1.74 4.34 -1.50
N PHE A 108 -2.75 4.96 -0.93
CA PHE A 108 -2.67 5.77 0.27
C PHE A 108 -3.53 5.09 1.34
N SER A 109 -3.01 4.91 2.54
CA SER A 109 -3.77 4.41 3.68
C SER A 109 -3.60 5.28 4.92
N PHE A 110 -4.64 5.32 5.72
CA PHE A 110 -4.67 5.94 7.02
C PHE A 110 -5.27 4.95 8.03
N ASP A 111 -4.52 4.70 9.08
CA ASP A 111 -4.88 3.82 10.18
C ASP A 111 -4.78 4.60 11.49
N THR A 112 -5.77 4.48 12.36
CA THR A 112 -5.74 5.18 13.65
C THR A 112 -6.53 4.45 14.71
N GLU A 113 -6.05 4.55 15.94
CA GLU A 113 -6.69 4.08 17.15
C GLU A 113 -6.92 5.23 18.12
N LYS A 114 -8.12 5.34 18.66
CA LYS A 114 -8.44 6.26 19.75
C LYS A 114 -9.39 5.63 20.75
N ASN A 115 -8.93 5.45 21.99
CA ASN A 115 -9.66 4.73 23.03
C ASN A 115 -10.07 3.34 22.53
N ASP A 116 -11.37 3.07 22.41
CA ASP A 116 -11.92 1.80 21.95
C ASP A 116 -12.40 1.87 20.47
N ILE A 117 -11.92 2.84 19.70
CA ILE A 117 -12.27 3.03 18.29
C ILE A 117 -11.04 2.78 17.43
N ASP A 118 -11.14 1.82 16.53
CA ASP A 118 -10.19 1.56 15.46
C ASP A 118 -10.78 2.03 14.13
N PHE A 119 -10.02 2.80 13.39
CA PHE A 119 -10.42 3.28 12.06
C PHE A 119 -9.29 3.05 11.07
N TYR A 120 -9.64 2.42 9.95
CA TYR A 120 -8.76 2.25 8.80
C TYR A 120 -9.47 2.74 7.55
N THR A 121 -8.73 3.40 6.64
CA THR A 121 -9.21 3.71 5.30
C THR A 121 -8.06 3.68 4.30
N SER A 122 -8.37 3.29 3.05
CA SER A 122 -7.42 3.33 1.94
C SER A 122 -8.07 3.82 0.64
N LEU A 123 -7.22 4.36 -0.22
CA LEU A 123 -7.49 4.64 -1.63
C LEU A 123 -6.45 3.85 -2.41
N GLU A 124 -6.88 2.99 -3.32
CA GLU A 124 -6.00 2.02 -3.96
C GLU A 124 -6.18 2.03 -5.48
N VAL A 125 -5.08 1.83 -6.19
CA VAL A 125 -5.06 1.64 -7.63
C VAL A 125 -4.22 0.41 -7.95
N TYR A 126 -4.83 -0.54 -8.63
CA TYR A 126 -4.15 -1.70 -9.20
C TYR A 126 -4.00 -1.50 -10.71
N GLU A 127 -2.82 -1.76 -11.25
CA GLU A 127 -2.55 -1.75 -12.68
C GLU A 127 -2.06 -3.12 -13.12
N ASP A 128 -2.87 -3.84 -13.91
CA ASP A 128 -2.54 -5.16 -14.45
C ASP A 128 -1.77 -4.99 -15.77
N LEU A 129 -0.47 -5.23 -15.73
CA LEU A 129 0.45 -5.07 -16.88
C LEU A 129 0.20 -6.08 -18.00
N THR A 130 -0.64 -7.10 -17.80
CA THR A 130 -1.00 -8.08 -18.83
C THR A 130 -2.19 -7.66 -19.68
N LYS A 131 -2.92 -6.63 -19.24
CA LYS A 131 -4.12 -6.12 -19.92
C LYS A 131 -3.82 -4.92 -20.82
N ASP A 132 -4.73 -4.66 -21.74
CA ASP A 132 -4.71 -3.45 -22.56
C ASP A 132 -4.83 -2.18 -21.73
N LYS A 133 -4.17 -1.10 -22.14
CA LYS A 133 -4.11 0.18 -21.40
C LYS A 133 -5.48 0.76 -21.01
N GLN A 134 -6.55 0.42 -21.72
CA GLN A 134 -7.91 0.95 -21.46
C GLN A 134 -8.64 0.21 -20.34
N SER A 135 -8.26 -1.05 -20.05
CA SER A 135 -8.95 -1.93 -19.10
C SER A 135 -8.06 -2.45 -17.96
N ARG A 136 -6.83 -1.91 -17.85
CA ARG A 136 -5.83 -2.44 -16.92
C ARG A 136 -5.94 -1.93 -15.49
N HIS A 137 -6.68 -0.83 -15.27
CA HIS A 137 -6.76 -0.20 -13.96
C HIS A 137 -8.00 -0.61 -13.19
N GLU A 138 -7.79 -0.99 -11.94
CA GLU A 138 -8.82 -1.17 -10.94
C GLU A 138 -8.62 -0.14 -9.83
N PHE A 139 -9.67 0.56 -9.44
CA PHE A 139 -9.67 1.57 -8.40
C PHE A 139 -10.55 1.13 -7.24
N ILE A 140 -10.06 1.27 -6.01
CA ILE A 140 -10.82 1.04 -4.80
C ILE A 140 -10.78 2.35 -3.99
N TYR A 141 -11.95 3.01 -3.83
CA TYR A 141 -12.01 4.30 -3.15
C TYR A 141 -13.42 4.64 -2.64
N PRO A 142 -13.59 4.76 -1.33
CA PRO A 142 -12.68 4.28 -0.31
C PRO A 142 -12.81 2.77 -0.05
N ASN A 143 -11.79 2.17 0.52
CA ASN A 143 -11.92 1.00 1.34
C ASN A 143 -11.86 1.47 2.80
N TYR A 144 -12.78 1.03 3.68
CA TYR A 144 -12.78 1.47 5.07
C TYR A 144 -13.20 0.37 6.03
N THR A 145 -12.69 0.45 7.24
CA THR A 145 -13.15 -0.30 8.40
C THR A 145 -13.20 0.65 9.60
N ILE A 146 -14.32 0.67 10.30
CA ILE A 146 -14.45 1.31 11.60
C ILE A 146 -14.98 0.28 12.60
N GLN A 147 -14.34 0.18 13.73
CA GLN A 147 -14.74 -0.71 14.81
C GLN A 147 -14.77 0.06 16.12
N LYS A 148 -15.77 -0.19 16.94
CA LYS A 148 -15.84 0.32 18.30
C LYS A 148 -16.20 -0.79 19.27
N ARG A 149 -15.40 -0.89 20.34
CA ARG A 149 -15.64 -1.80 21.45
C ARG A 149 -16.27 -1.06 22.63
N PHE A 150 -17.27 -1.67 23.23
CA PHE A 150 -17.94 -1.18 24.43
C PHE A 150 -17.84 -2.24 25.50
N LEU A 151 -17.21 -1.89 26.61
CA LEU A 151 -17.08 -2.74 27.79
C LEU A 151 -18.21 -2.39 28.78
N SER A 152 -19.03 -3.41 29.14
CA SER A 152 -20.02 -3.23 30.19
C SER A 152 -19.39 -3.44 31.56
N GLN A 153 -19.88 -2.70 32.56
CA GLN A 153 -19.48 -2.86 33.96
C GLN A 153 -19.69 -4.30 34.50
N LYS A 154 -20.55 -5.09 33.85
CA LYS A 154 -20.83 -6.51 34.18
C LYS A 154 -19.88 -7.48 33.46
N GLY A 155 -18.89 -6.98 32.71
CA GLY A 155 -17.93 -7.80 31.99
C GLY A 155 -18.42 -8.29 30.62
N ASN A 156 -19.58 -7.85 30.14
CA ASN A 156 -20.02 -8.14 28.78
C ASN A 156 -19.32 -7.21 27.81
N ASP A 157 -19.06 -7.68 26.60
CA ASP A 157 -18.33 -7.00 25.55
C ASP A 157 -19.24 -6.85 24.31
N TYR A 158 -19.34 -5.65 23.78
CA TYR A 158 -20.07 -5.37 22.55
C TYR A 158 -19.09 -4.79 21.54
N VAL A 159 -19.05 -5.35 20.34
CA VAL A 159 -18.26 -4.83 19.24
C VAL A 159 -19.18 -4.46 18.10
N VAL A 160 -19.13 -3.21 17.69
CA VAL A 160 -19.80 -2.71 16.49
C VAL A 160 -18.72 -2.49 15.43
N LYS A 161 -18.88 -3.15 14.29
CA LYS A 161 -17.97 -3.03 13.16
C LYS A 161 -18.74 -2.65 11.91
N SER A 162 -18.25 -1.66 11.19
CA SER A 162 -18.71 -1.29 9.85
C SER A 162 -17.52 -1.29 8.90
N TYR A 163 -17.65 -1.95 7.77
CA TYR A 163 -16.63 -1.98 6.76
C TYR A 163 -17.25 -2.02 5.36
N GLY A 164 -16.52 -1.51 4.40
CA GLY A 164 -17.00 -1.48 3.03
C GLY A 164 -15.98 -0.93 2.07
N SER A 165 -16.27 -1.11 0.79
CA SER A 165 -15.45 -0.58 -0.28
C SER A 165 -16.31 -0.19 -1.48
N GLN A 166 -15.80 0.75 -2.26
CA GLN A 166 -16.30 1.06 -3.59
C GLN A 166 -15.21 0.76 -4.60
N ARG A 167 -15.51 -0.12 -5.55
CA ARG A 167 -14.61 -0.54 -6.62
C ARG A 167 -15.07 -0.01 -7.95
N LYS A 168 -14.12 0.39 -8.78
CA LYS A 168 -14.31 0.67 -10.19
C LYS A 168 -13.30 -0.12 -10.99
N TYR A 169 -13.75 -0.98 -11.88
CA TYR A 169 -12.89 -1.85 -12.68
C TYR A 169 -13.40 -2.01 -14.11
N ASP A 170 -12.57 -2.56 -14.98
CA ASP A 170 -12.84 -2.74 -16.40
C ASP A 170 -13.42 -1.48 -17.06
N THR A 171 -14.42 -1.64 -17.95
CA THR A 171 -15.06 -0.54 -18.68
C THR A 171 -16.11 0.19 -17.82
N ASN A 172 -15.65 0.85 -16.72
CA ASN A 172 -16.50 1.63 -15.82
C ASN A 172 -17.58 0.82 -15.07
N ILE A 173 -17.27 -0.41 -14.68
CA ILE A 173 -18.12 -1.17 -13.77
C ILE A 173 -17.88 -0.67 -12.35
N TYR A 174 -18.96 -0.32 -11.64
CA TYR A 174 -18.94 0.13 -10.25
C TYR A 174 -19.59 -0.91 -9.35
N GLU A 175 -18.92 -1.25 -8.28
CA GLU A 175 -19.43 -2.12 -7.24
C GLU A 175 -19.18 -1.49 -5.87
N GLY A 176 -20.23 -1.43 -5.05
CA GLY A 176 -20.14 -0.91 -3.68
C GLY A 176 -20.68 -1.92 -2.69
N ILE A 177 -19.95 -2.14 -1.60
CA ILE A 177 -20.33 -3.03 -0.50
C ILE A 177 -20.19 -2.27 0.82
N ILE A 178 -21.22 -2.38 1.67
CA ILE A 178 -21.19 -1.91 3.07
C ILE A 178 -21.76 -3.03 3.93
N ILE A 179 -21.01 -3.42 4.94
CA ILE A 179 -21.36 -4.48 5.88
C ILE A 179 -21.28 -3.90 7.30
N ASN A 180 -22.32 -4.18 8.11
CA ASN A 180 -22.33 -3.79 9.51
C ASN A 180 -22.54 -5.03 10.37
N ASP A 181 -21.62 -5.27 11.29
CA ASP A 181 -21.64 -6.39 12.20
C ASP A 181 -21.81 -5.90 13.63
N LEU A 182 -22.62 -6.61 14.40
CA LEU A 182 -22.77 -6.44 15.83
C LEU A 182 -22.44 -7.74 16.52
N GLU A 183 -21.38 -7.74 17.30
CA GLU A 183 -20.94 -8.88 18.10
C GLU A 183 -21.23 -8.63 19.59
N PHE A 184 -21.76 -9.63 20.26
CA PHE A 184 -22.04 -9.59 21.68
C PHE A 184 -21.40 -10.78 22.37
N ASN A 185 -20.46 -10.51 23.28
CA ASN A 185 -19.76 -11.51 24.06
C ASN A 185 -20.18 -11.43 25.52
N THR A 186 -20.69 -12.53 26.08
CA THR A 186 -21.05 -12.65 27.49
C THR A 186 -20.12 -13.60 28.21
N PHE A 187 -19.85 -13.32 29.47
CA PHE A 187 -19.17 -14.29 30.31
C PHE A 187 -20.17 -15.33 30.83
N SER A 188 -19.88 -16.58 30.57
CA SER A 188 -20.62 -17.70 31.17
C SER A 188 -20.27 -17.81 32.65
N LYS A 189 -21.28 -17.82 33.53
CA LYS A 189 -21.11 -18.07 34.96
C LYS A 189 -21.47 -19.51 35.24
N PHE A 190 -20.60 -20.22 35.95
CA PHE A 190 -20.94 -21.50 36.53
C PHE A 190 -21.70 -21.28 37.84
N SER A 191 -22.91 -21.74 37.91
CA SER A 191 -23.72 -21.85 39.13
C SER A 191 -23.67 -23.29 39.62
N ASN A 192 -24.08 -23.54 40.90
CA ASN A 192 -24.24 -24.90 41.41
C ASN A 192 -25.22 -25.75 40.60
N ASP A 193 -26.09 -25.13 39.82
CA ASP A 193 -27.11 -25.77 38.97
C ASP A 193 -26.68 -25.92 37.51
N GLY A 194 -25.44 -25.56 37.13
CA GLY A 194 -24.90 -25.65 35.78
C GLY A 194 -24.39 -24.34 35.17
N LEU A 195 -24.14 -24.37 33.85
CA LEU A 195 -23.69 -23.22 33.08
C LEU A 195 -24.88 -22.29 32.79
N VAL A 196 -24.78 -21.02 33.21
CA VAL A 196 -25.72 -19.96 32.85
C VAL A 196 -25.02 -19.01 31.87
N THR A 197 -25.51 -18.95 30.64
CA THR A 197 -25.06 -18.05 29.61
C THR A 197 -25.95 -16.80 29.53
#